data_54087e2a69b737467cd085d5cd34e9cd
#
_entry.id   54087e2a69b737467cd085d5cd34e9cd
#
_cell.length_a   1.000
_cell.length_b   1.000
_cell.length_c   1.000
_cell.angle_alpha   90.00
_cell.angle_beta   90.00
_cell.angle_gamma   90.00
#
_symmetry.space_group_name_H-M   'P 1'
#
loop_
_entity.id
_entity.type
_entity.pdbx_description
1 polymer ?
#
loop_
_entity_poly.entity_id
_entity_poly.type
_entity_poly.pdbx_seq_one_letter_code
_entity_poly.pdbx_strand_id
1 'polypeptide(L)'
;PLLSLLGWLMTRMPQPTAADRALRSERVTLDGRARADLFKSFMPVLLMLFAANLFITVLQDIKEDFLVKILDVEAAELSSWAFAKVDAVVTLIILLLFGLMSAVRSNIKVLCLLLVLVTCGTATLGFVAFNYDGLQLPPMTWLFLQSLSLYTVYLSFQTLFFERFIACFRIKGNVGFFIVTLDFIGYTGTVVVLVFKEFFNSDINWLDFYNLMSGYVGIVCSVAFLCSAVYLVQRYRKENASGPLGSSLFRLRRWSRPGNSLLLETE
;
A
#
# COMPACT_ATOMS: atom_id res chain seq x y z
N PRO A 1 -7.52 11.33 25.25
CA PRO A 1 -8.47 10.28 25.66
C PRO A 1 -8.37 9.03 24.79
N LEU A 2 -8.32 9.15 23.43
CA LEU A 2 -8.28 7.99 22.53
C LEU A 2 -7.00 7.17 22.67
N LEU A 3 -5.84 7.83 22.72
CA LEU A 3 -4.53 7.18 22.91
C LEU A 3 -4.46 6.45 24.26
N SER A 4 -5.02 7.02 25.31
CA SER A 4 -5.08 6.39 26.63
C SER A 4 -5.96 5.13 26.61
N LEU A 5 -7.10 5.18 25.90
CA LEU A 5 -7.97 4.03 25.71
C LEU A 5 -7.28 2.93 24.92
N LEU A 6 -6.61 3.28 23.81
CA LEU A 6 -5.84 2.32 23.00
C LEU A 6 -4.70 1.70 23.81
N GLY A 7 -3.95 2.51 24.57
CA GLY A 7 -2.92 2.01 25.49
C GLY A 7 -3.48 1.03 26.52
N TRP A 8 -4.62 1.36 27.12
CA TRP A 8 -5.29 0.46 28.06
C TRP A 8 -5.77 -0.84 27.41
N LEU A 9 -6.35 -0.78 26.18
CA LEU A 9 -6.73 -1.96 25.41
C LEU A 9 -5.52 -2.85 25.10
N MET A 10 -4.38 -2.26 24.75
CA MET A 10 -3.14 -3.00 24.49
C MET A 10 -2.65 -3.76 25.73
N THR A 11 -2.80 -3.19 26.93
CA THR A 11 -2.43 -3.89 28.18
C THR A 11 -3.35 -5.07 28.49
N ARG A 12 -4.55 -5.11 27.92
CA ARG A 12 -5.54 -6.20 28.10
C ARG A 12 -5.38 -7.33 27.08
N MET A 13 -4.51 -7.16 26.06
CA MET A 13 -4.27 -8.23 25.10
C MET A 13 -3.60 -9.43 25.77
N PRO A 14 -4.10 -10.66 25.53
CA PRO A 14 -3.47 -11.86 26.06
C PRO A 14 -2.04 -11.99 25.53
N GLN A 15 -1.13 -12.44 26.38
CA GLN A 15 0.25 -12.68 25.99
C GLN A 15 0.32 -13.78 24.92
N PRO A 16 1.21 -13.65 23.91
CA PRO A 16 1.34 -14.66 22.88
C PRO A 16 1.73 -16.01 23.48
N THR A 17 1.04 -17.05 23.06
CA THR A 17 1.32 -18.42 23.46
C THR A 17 2.69 -18.89 22.97
N ALA A 18 3.22 -19.99 23.53
CA ALA A 18 4.48 -20.57 23.05
C ALA A 18 4.39 -20.98 21.57
N ALA A 19 3.22 -21.46 21.11
CA ALA A 19 2.95 -21.77 19.71
C ALA A 19 2.99 -20.51 18.83
N ASP A 20 2.42 -19.40 19.30
CA ASP A 20 2.47 -18.13 18.56
C ASP A 20 3.89 -17.59 18.47
N ARG A 21 4.69 -17.77 19.52
CA ARG A 21 6.11 -17.38 19.52
C ARG A 21 6.94 -18.22 18.55
N ALA A 22 6.67 -19.52 18.46
CA ALA A 22 7.35 -20.42 17.53
C ALA A 22 6.99 -20.14 16.07
N LEU A 23 5.78 -19.62 15.80
CA LEU A 23 5.33 -19.22 14.46
C LEU A 23 5.79 -17.82 14.05
N ARG A 24 6.24 -17.00 14.99
CA ARG A 24 6.81 -15.70 14.67
C ARG A 24 8.17 -15.90 14.01
N SER A 25 8.28 -15.53 12.74
CA SER A 25 9.57 -15.38 12.08
C SER A 25 10.40 -14.34 12.85
N GLU A 26 11.64 -14.66 13.20
CA GLU A 26 12.56 -13.69 13.78
C GLU A 26 12.58 -12.42 12.94
N ARG A 27 12.32 -11.28 13.59
CA ARG A 27 12.46 -9.96 12.96
C ARG A 27 13.95 -9.66 12.82
N VAL A 28 14.59 -10.26 11.81
CA VAL A 28 16.00 -10.02 11.52
C VAL A 28 16.10 -8.70 10.76
N THR A 29 17.00 -7.83 11.20
CA THR A 29 17.38 -6.66 10.40
C THR A 29 18.01 -7.15 9.11
N LEU A 30 17.41 -6.82 7.97
CA LEU A 30 17.96 -7.18 6.66
C LEU A 30 19.29 -6.46 6.46
N ASP A 31 20.36 -7.24 6.32
CA ASP A 31 21.65 -6.72 5.86
C ASP A 31 21.55 -6.19 4.42
N GLY A 32 22.41 -5.26 4.02
CA GLY A 32 22.37 -4.61 2.71
C GLY A 32 22.34 -5.58 1.53
N ARG A 33 23.07 -6.71 1.64
CA ARG A 33 23.08 -7.77 0.62
C ARG A 33 21.75 -8.52 0.57
N ALA A 34 21.18 -8.85 1.72
CA ALA A 34 19.87 -9.52 1.81
C ALA A 34 18.74 -8.65 1.26
N ARG A 35 18.81 -7.32 1.45
CA ARG A 35 17.87 -6.36 0.84
C ARG A 35 17.98 -6.37 -0.68
N ALA A 36 19.21 -6.29 -1.22
CA ALA A 36 19.44 -6.31 -2.66
C ALA A 36 18.95 -7.61 -3.31
N ASP A 37 19.18 -8.76 -2.68
CA ASP A 37 18.72 -10.05 -3.16
C ASP A 37 17.20 -10.20 -3.14
N LEU A 38 16.54 -9.63 -2.11
CA LEU A 38 15.10 -9.57 -2.02
C LEU A 38 14.52 -8.73 -3.17
N PHE A 39 15.05 -7.52 -3.36
CA PHE A 39 14.63 -6.66 -4.46
C PHE A 39 14.83 -7.33 -5.82
N LYS A 40 15.99 -7.94 -6.08
CA LYS A 40 16.25 -8.68 -7.33
C LYS A 40 15.26 -9.82 -7.54
N SER A 41 14.88 -10.52 -6.46
CA SER A 41 13.96 -11.67 -6.55
C SER A 41 12.53 -11.29 -6.90
N PHE A 42 12.07 -10.13 -6.44
CA PHE A 42 10.71 -9.62 -6.62
C PHE A 42 10.67 -8.30 -7.40
N MET A 43 11.78 -7.95 -8.09
CA MET A 43 11.96 -6.66 -8.75
C MET A 43 10.77 -6.21 -9.61
N PRO A 44 10.21 -7.06 -10.51
CA PRO A 44 9.13 -6.59 -11.37
C PRO A 44 7.90 -6.14 -10.59
N VAL A 45 7.50 -6.91 -9.58
CA VAL A 45 6.31 -6.58 -8.80
C VAL A 45 6.57 -5.43 -7.82
N LEU A 46 7.73 -5.40 -7.16
CA LEU A 46 8.06 -4.31 -6.24
C LEU A 46 8.19 -2.98 -6.98
N LEU A 47 8.78 -2.97 -8.18
CA LEU A 47 8.87 -1.78 -9.00
C LEU A 47 7.47 -1.24 -9.39
N MET A 48 6.57 -2.12 -9.86
CA MET A 48 5.20 -1.73 -10.20
C MET A 48 4.44 -1.20 -8.98
N LEU A 49 4.57 -1.87 -7.83
CA LEU A 49 3.87 -1.46 -6.60
C LEU A 49 4.41 -0.13 -6.06
N PHE A 50 5.72 0.06 -6.08
CA PHE A 50 6.34 1.31 -5.61
C PHE A 50 6.03 2.49 -6.53
N ALA A 51 6.05 2.27 -7.85
CA ALA A 51 5.65 3.29 -8.81
C ALA A 51 4.17 3.65 -8.67
N ALA A 52 3.29 2.66 -8.52
CA ALA A 52 1.87 2.91 -8.29
C ALA A 52 1.64 3.67 -6.98
N ASN A 53 2.31 3.27 -5.89
CA ASN A 53 2.20 3.97 -4.61
C ASN A 53 2.70 5.41 -4.69
N LEU A 54 3.81 5.67 -5.41
CA LEU A 54 4.31 7.01 -5.66
C LEU A 54 3.20 7.92 -6.22
N PHE A 55 2.56 7.48 -7.30
CA PHE A 55 1.50 8.28 -7.94
C PHE A 55 0.28 8.47 -7.04
N ILE A 56 -0.12 7.44 -6.30
CA ILE A 56 -1.24 7.52 -5.36
C ILE A 56 -0.93 8.47 -4.20
N THR A 57 0.28 8.42 -3.64
CA THR A 57 0.70 9.33 -2.56
C THR A 57 0.71 10.78 -3.04
N VAL A 58 1.27 11.05 -4.22
CA VAL A 58 1.29 12.39 -4.81
C VAL A 58 -0.13 12.91 -5.03
N LEU A 59 -1.04 12.09 -5.57
CA LEU A 59 -2.44 12.50 -5.77
C LEU A 59 -3.16 12.77 -4.46
N GLN A 60 -2.89 11.95 -3.43
CA GLN A 60 -3.48 12.14 -2.10
C GLN A 60 -3.02 13.46 -1.49
N ASP A 61 -1.72 13.75 -1.53
CA ASP A 61 -1.15 14.99 -0.99
C ASP A 61 -1.70 16.21 -1.76
N ILE A 62 -1.76 16.14 -3.11
CA ILE A 62 -2.38 17.21 -3.91
C ILE A 62 -3.84 17.43 -3.53
N LYS A 63 -4.61 16.34 -3.36
CA LYS A 63 -6.02 16.44 -2.95
C LYS A 63 -6.14 17.13 -1.59
N GLU A 64 -5.32 16.76 -0.62
CA GLU A 64 -5.41 17.32 0.74
C GLU A 64 -4.95 18.77 0.79
N ASP A 65 -3.83 19.11 0.16
CA ASP A 65 -3.26 20.45 0.18
C ASP A 65 -4.08 21.47 -0.63
N PHE A 66 -4.73 21.02 -1.71
CA PHE A 66 -5.46 21.91 -2.63
C PHE A 66 -6.96 21.66 -2.66
N LEU A 67 -7.51 20.90 -1.69
CA LEU A 67 -8.92 20.54 -1.62
C LEU A 67 -9.87 21.74 -1.73
N VAL A 68 -9.56 22.84 -1.04
CA VAL A 68 -10.34 24.07 -1.05
C VAL A 68 -10.41 24.69 -2.45
N LYS A 69 -9.29 24.63 -3.20
CA LYS A 69 -9.22 25.15 -4.57
C LYS A 69 -9.84 24.19 -5.60
N ILE A 70 -9.70 22.86 -5.38
CA ILE A 70 -10.26 21.83 -6.25
C ILE A 70 -11.79 21.89 -6.24
N LEU A 71 -12.38 22.06 -5.07
CA LEU A 71 -13.85 22.06 -4.92
C LEU A 71 -14.49 23.43 -5.00
N ASP A 72 -13.69 24.51 -5.12
CA ASP A 72 -14.18 25.89 -5.06
C ASP A 72 -15.16 26.08 -3.89
N VAL A 73 -14.63 25.89 -2.66
CA VAL A 73 -15.43 25.79 -1.43
C VAL A 73 -16.30 27.02 -1.19
N GLU A 74 -15.84 28.19 -1.60
CA GLU A 74 -16.60 29.44 -1.49
C GLU A 74 -17.81 29.43 -2.40
N ALA A 75 -17.66 29.04 -3.67
CA ALA A 75 -18.76 28.94 -4.63
C ALA A 75 -19.76 27.82 -4.30
N ALA A 76 -19.27 26.73 -3.69
CA ALA A 76 -20.09 25.57 -3.34
C ALA A 76 -20.72 25.65 -1.94
N GLU A 77 -20.49 26.73 -1.17
CA GLU A 77 -20.99 26.94 0.21
C GLU A 77 -20.71 25.76 1.15
N LEU A 78 -19.56 25.09 0.99
CA LEU A 78 -19.22 23.89 1.73
C LEU A 78 -18.65 24.21 3.11
N SER A 79 -19.20 23.59 4.14
CA SER A 79 -18.72 23.75 5.50
C SER A 79 -17.55 22.80 5.83
N SER A 80 -16.62 23.22 6.69
CA SER A 80 -15.53 22.34 7.18
C SER A 80 -16.04 21.04 7.80
N TRP A 81 -17.24 21.03 8.37
CA TRP A 81 -17.89 19.83 8.89
C TRP A 81 -18.23 18.79 7.81
N ALA A 82 -18.50 19.23 6.59
CA ALA A 82 -18.81 18.31 5.50
C ALA A 82 -17.60 17.44 5.15
N PHE A 83 -16.41 18.02 5.12
CA PHE A 83 -15.16 17.28 4.89
C PHE A 83 -14.89 16.26 5.99
N ALA A 84 -15.02 16.67 7.25
CA ALA A 84 -14.82 15.77 8.39
C ALA A 84 -15.81 14.58 8.38
N LYS A 85 -17.05 14.78 7.94
CA LYS A 85 -18.02 13.68 7.77
C LYS A 85 -17.60 12.70 6.68
N VAL A 86 -17.13 13.18 5.53
CA VAL A 86 -16.64 12.33 4.46
C VAL A 86 -15.47 11.47 4.95
N ASP A 87 -14.49 12.08 5.58
CA ASP A 87 -13.31 11.36 6.09
C ASP A 87 -13.67 10.35 7.18
N ALA A 88 -14.61 10.68 8.06
CA ALA A 88 -15.07 9.75 9.09
C ALA A 88 -15.76 8.51 8.49
N VAL A 89 -16.62 8.71 7.48
CA VAL A 89 -17.30 7.60 6.80
C VAL A 89 -16.31 6.75 6.00
N VAL A 90 -15.39 7.37 5.27
CA VAL A 90 -14.32 6.67 4.52
C VAL A 90 -13.46 5.84 5.47
N THR A 91 -13.03 6.43 6.58
CA THR A 91 -12.21 5.74 7.60
C THR A 91 -12.95 4.55 8.17
N LEU A 92 -14.23 4.70 8.51
CA LEU A 92 -15.05 3.60 9.04
C LEU A 92 -15.18 2.45 8.05
N ILE A 93 -15.42 2.74 6.77
CA ILE A 93 -15.52 1.71 5.71
C ILE A 93 -14.20 0.95 5.59
N ILE A 94 -13.07 1.66 5.54
CA ILE A 94 -11.76 1.03 5.39
C ILE A 94 -11.41 0.20 6.63
N LEU A 95 -11.70 0.70 7.83
CA LEU A 95 -11.48 -0.03 9.07
C LEU A 95 -12.28 -1.34 9.11
N LEU A 96 -13.54 -1.33 8.68
CA LEU A 96 -14.37 -2.51 8.58
C LEU A 96 -13.82 -3.51 7.55
N LEU A 97 -13.44 -3.03 6.35
CA LEU A 97 -12.85 -3.87 5.32
C LEU A 97 -11.57 -4.57 5.80
N PHE A 98 -10.67 -3.82 6.43
CA PHE A 98 -9.41 -4.38 6.93
C PHE A 98 -9.61 -5.27 8.15
N GLY A 99 -10.57 -4.95 9.01
CA GLY A 99 -10.97 -5.81 10.11
C GLY A 99 -11.47 -7.18 9.62
N LEU A 100 -12.33 -7.20 8.60
CA LEU A 100 -12.81 -8.43 7.96
C LEU A 100 -11.67 -9.21 7.30
N MET A 101 -10.75 -8.52 6.60
CA MET A 101 -9.59 -9.16 5.98
C MET A 101 -8.63 -9.76 7.01
N SER A 102 -8.48 -9.14 8.17
CA SER A 102 -7.64 -9.65 9.26
C SER A 102 -8.14 -10.98 9.81
N ALA A 103 -9.44 -11.26 9.75
CA ALA A 103 -10.04 -12.54 10.15
C ALA A 103 -9.70 -13.71 9.20
N VAL A 104 -9.27 -13.42 7.96
CA VAL A 104 -8.91 -14.45 6.98
C VAL A 104 -7.53 -15.02 7.29
N ARG A 105 -7.46 -16.32 7.58
CA ARG A 105 -6.23 -17.02 7.97
C ARG A 105 -5.24 -17.24 6.82
N SER A 106 -5.69 -17.29 5.59
CA SER A 106 -4.84 -17.59 4.43
C SER A 106 -4.16 -16.34 3.89
N ASN A 107 -2.84 -16.22 4.04
CA ASN A 107 -2.07 -15.07 3.59
C ASN A 107 -2.20 -14.79 2.09
N ILE A 108 -2.17 -15.83 1.24
CA ILE A 108 -2.32 -15.64 -0.21
C ILE A 108 -3.73 -15.14 -0.58
N LYS A 109 -4.79 -15.62 0.09
CA LYS A 109 -6.15 -15.15 -0.17
C LYS A 109 -6.30 -13.68 0.19
N VAL A 110 -5.76 -13.27 1.35
CA VAL A 110 -5.77 -11.85 1.78
C VAL A 110 -4.98 -11.00 0.80
N LEU A 111 -3.80 -11.45 0.39
CA LEU A 111 -2.96 -10.73 -0.58
C LEU A 111 -3.67 -10.52 -1.92
N CYS A 112 -4.32 -11.57 -2.45
CA CYS A 112 -5.12 -11.46 -3.67
C CYS A 112 -6.32 -10.53 -3.48
N LEU A 113 -7.02 -10.63 -2.34
CA LEU A 113 -8.18 -9.79 -2.04
C LEU A 113 -7.78 -8.31 -1.93
N LEU A 114 -6.63 -8.01 -1.29
CA LEU A 114 -6.08 -6.66 -1.24
C LEU A 114 -5.76 -6.13 -2.65
N LEU A 115 -5.12 -6.94 -3.50
CA LEU A 115 -4.81 -6.52 -4.87
C LEU A 115 -6.06 -6.28 -5.72
N VAL A 116 -7.12 -7.08 -5.54
CA VAL A 116 -8.42 -6.82 -6.17
C VAL A 116 -9.01 -5.53 -5.63
N LEU A 117 -8.99 -5.32 -4.32
CA LEU A 117 -9.53 -4.12 -3.68
C LEU A 117 -8.83 -2.85 -4.16
N VAL A 118 -7.50 -2.83 -4.19
CA VAL A 118 -6.75 -1.66 -4.67
C VAL A 118 -6.93 -1.44 -6.17
N THR A 119 -7.10 -2.51 -6.96
CA THR A 119 -7.43 -2.40 -8.38
C THR A 119 -8.81 -1.78 -8.58
N CYS A 120 -9.82 -2.23 -7.85
CA CYS A 120 -11.16 -1.63 -7.87
C CYS A 120 -11.13 -0.17 -7.43
N GLY A 121 -10.38 0.14 -6.36
CA GLY A 121 -10.20 1.52 -5.88
C GLY A 121 -9.60 2.42 -6.97
N THR A 122 -8.49 2.02 -7.58
CA THR A 122 -7.85 2.82 -8.65
C THR A 122 -8.69 2.89 -9.92
N ALA A 123 -9.43 1.85 -10.26
CA ALA A 123 -10.37 1.87 -11.38
C ALA A 123 -11.52 2.87 -11.13
N THR A 124 -12.06 2.89 -9.91
CA THR A 124 -13.08 3.88 -9.50
C THR A 124 -12.52 5.29 -9.53
N LEU A 125 -11.29 5.49 -9.01
CA LEU A 125 -10.59 6.77 -9.06
C LEU A 125 -10.53 7.32 -10.48
N GLY A 126 -10.02 6.51 -11.42
CA GLY A 126 -9.87 6.91 -12.81
C GLY A 126 -11.21 7.11 -13.53
N PHE A 127 -12.18 6.21 -13.30
CA PHE A 127 -13.49 6.29 -13.91
C PHE A 127 -14.24 7.57 -13.52
N VAL A 128 -14.28 7.89 -12.22
CA VAL A 128 -14.93 9.09 -11.69
C VAL A 128 -14.26 10.36 -12.20
N ALA A 129 -12.92 10.35 -12.28
CA ALA A 129 -12.16 11.49 -12.74
C ALA A 129 -12.39 11.79 -14.25
N PHE A 130 -12.33 10.77 -15.10
CA PHE A 130 -12.54 10.96 -16.55
C PHE A 130 -13.99 11.26 -16.94
N ASN A 131 -14.94 10.85 -16.11
CA ASN A 131 -16.36 11.09 -16.40
C ASN A 131 -16.94 12.19 -15.50
N TYR A 132 -16.12 13.08 -14.98
CA TYR A 132 -16.54 14.13 -14.04
C TYR A 132 -17.74 14.93 -14.56
N ASP A 133 -17.64 15.48 -15.79
CA ASP A 133 -18.68 16.29 -16.41
C ASP A 133 -19.94 15.47 -16.75
N GLY A 134 -19.75 14.21 -17.16
CA GLY A 134 -20.86 13.33 -17.53
C GLY A 134 -21.65 12.81 -16.35
N LEU A 135 -21.00 12.56 -15.22
CA LEU A 135 -21.62 12.03 -14.01
C LEU A 135 -22.37 13.10 -13.21
N GLN A 136 -22.01 14.38 -13.35
CA GLN A 136 -22.61 15.52 -12.63
C GLN A 136 -22.81 15.24 -11.14
N LEU A 137 -21.78 14.64 -10.49
CA LEU A 137 -21.85 14.25 -9.10
C LEU A 137 -21.85 15.49 -8.19
N PRO A 138 -22.64 15.46 -7.09
CA PRO A 138 -22.49 16.46 -6.06
C PRO A 138 -21.06 16.50 -5.53
N PRO A 139 -20.48 17.68 -5.21
CA PRO A 139 -19.08 17.80 -4.78
C PRO A 139 -18.70 16.87 -3.64
N MET A 140 -19.58 16.66 -2.66
CA MET A 140 -19.35 15.74 -1.55
C MET A 140 -19.32 14.27 -1.97
N THR A 141 -20.13 13.87 -2.94
CA THR A 141 -20.12 12.49 -3.47
C THR A 141 -18.85 12.23 -4.26
N TRP A 142 -18.43 13.19 -5.09
CA TRP A 142 -17.16 13.12 -5.80
C TRP A 142 -15.99 13.00 -4.81
N LEU A 143 -15.94 13.87 -3.79
CA LEU A 143 -14.90 13.84 -2.76
C LEU A 143 -14.89 12.49 -2.03
N PHE A 144 -16.06 11.96 -1.66
CA PHE A 144 -16.17 10.66 -1.01
C PHE A 144 -15.58 9.54 -1.87
N LEU A 145 -15.92 9.46 -3.15
CA LEU A 145 -15.42 8.42 -4.05
C LEU A 145 -13.90 8.55 -4.28
N GLN A 146 -13.41 9.78 -4.47
CA GLN A 146 -11.98 10.04 -4.62
C GLN A 146 -11.20 9.67 -3.34
N SER A 147 -11.68 10.11 -2.17
CA SER A 147 -11.06 9.82 -0.88
C SER A 147 -11.10 8.32 -0.57
N LEU A 148 -12.24 7.65 -0.75
CA LEU A 148 -12.36 6.21 -0.53
C LEU A 148 -11.38 5.43 -1.41
N SER A 149 -11.26 5.80 -2.68
CA SER A 149 -10.35 5.17 -3.62
C SER A 149 -8.89 5.34 -3.20
N LEU A 150 -8.44 6.57 -2.96
CA LEU A 150 -7.06 6.87 -2.58
C LEU A 150 -6.67 6.25 -1.25
N TYR A 151 -7.48 6.44 -0.20
CA TYR A 151 -7.19 5.90 1.13
C TYR A 151 -7.23 4.37 1.16
N THR A 152 -8.10 3.73 0.37
CA THR A 152 -8.11 2.27 0.25
C THR A 152 -6.77 1.75 -0.25
N VAL A 153 -6.19 2.38 -1.28
CA VAL A 153 -4.89 1.97 -1.83
C VAL A 153 -3.77 2.27 -0.86
N TYR A 154 -3.67 3.52 -0.40
CA TYR A 154 -2.62 3.97 0.49
C TYR A 154 -2.55 3.13 1.77
N LEU A 155 -3.67 3.01 2.49
CA LEU A 155 -3.72 2.27 3.74
C LEU A 155 -3.53 0.75 3.55
N SER A 156 -3.90 0.18 2.39
CA SER A 156 -3.62 -1.23 2.10
C SER A 156 -2.13 -1.54 2.15
N PHE A 157 -1.29 -0.67 1.59
CA PHE A 157 0.16 -0.84 1.61
C PHE A 157 0.77 -0.53 2.98
N GLN A 158 0.26 0.47 3.68
CA GLN A 158 0.78 0.87 4.99
C GLN A 158 0.44 -0.14 6.11
N THR A 159 -0.59 -0.95 5.94
CA THR A 159 -1.06 -1.82 7.04
C THR A 159 -0.90 -3.31 6.76
N LEU A 160 -1.59 -3.84 5.76
CA LEU A 160 -1.78 -5.29 5.60
C LEU A 160 -0.92 -5.92 4.51
N PHE A 161 -0.64 -5.19 3.42
CA PHE A 161 -0.04 -5.78 2.22
C PHE A 161 1.32 -6.41 2.50
N PHE A 162 2.26 -5.66 3.04
CA PHE A 162 3.63 -6.15 3.25
C PHE A 162 3.72 -7.19 4.36
N GLU A 163 2.86 -7.14 5.37
CA GLU A 163 2.78 -8.22 6.36
C GLU A 163 2.38 -9.53 5.71
N ARG A 164 1.32 -9.51 4.88
CA ARG A 164 0.83 -10.70 4.18
C ARG A 164 1.79 -11.16 3.09
N PHE A 165 2.46 -10.23 2.42
CA PHE A 165 3.49 -10.53 1.41
C PHE A 165 4.68 -11.26 2.03
N ILE A 166 5.24 -10.73 3.12
CA ILE A 166 6.35 -11.36 3.86
C ILE A 166 5.95 -12.75 4.38
N ALA A 167 4.76 -12.86 4.97
CA ALA A 167 4.25 -14.13 5.49
C ALA A 167 3.98 -15.15 4.37
N CYS A 168 3.45 -14.71 3.22
CA CYS A 168 3.12 -15.57 2.08
C CYS A 168 4.37 -16.21 1.45
N PHE A 169 5.41 -15.41 1.26
CA PHE A 169 6.67 -15.84 0.63
C PHE A 169 7.75 -16.22 1.64
N ARG A 170 7.42 -16.28 2.93
CA ARG A 170 8.35 -16.62 4.03
C ARG A 170 9.65 -15.82 3.97
N ILE A 171 9.53 -14.54 3.65
CA ILE A 171 10.68 -13.63 3.54
C ILE A 171 11.18 -13.34 4.95
N LYS A 172 12.47 -13.55 5.19
CA LYS A 172 13.12 -13.06 6.41
C LYS A 172 13.33 -11.56 6.24
N GLY A 173 12.47 -10.75 6.85
CA GLY A 173 12.52 -9.30 6.65
C GLY A 173 11.66 -8.54 7.64
N ASN A 174 11.79 -7.21 7.60
CA ASN A 174 11.02 -6.30 8.42
C ASN A 174 10.03 -5.53 7.53
N VAL A 175 8.75 -5.57 7.89
CA VAL A 175 7.67 -4.80 7.23
C VAL A 175 8.00 -3.31 7.21
N GLY A 176 8.55 -2.78 8.30
CA GLY A 176 8.93 -1.37 8.43
C GLY A 176 9.90 -0.89 7.34
N PHE A 177 10.78 -1.77 6.83
CA PHE A 177 11.66 -1.43 5.73
C PHE A 177 10.88 -1.09 4.45
N PHE A 178 9.85 -1.85 4.12
CA PHE A 178 9.03 -1.59 2.94
C PHE A 178 8.21 -0.31 3.10
N ILE A 179 7.61 -0.12 4.28
CA ILE A 179 6.80 1.06 4.59
C ILE A 179 7.65 2.33 4.49
N VAL A 180 8.80 2.38 5.18
CA VAL A 180 9.69 3.54 5.13
C VAL A 180 10.20 3.82 3.70
N THR A 181 10.45 2.76 2.91
CA THR A 181 10.86 2.93 1.51
C THR A 181 9.74 3.53 0.67
N LEU A 182 8.50 3.06 0.86
CA LEU A 182 7.32 3.61 0.18
C LEU A 182 7.09 5.09 0.53
N ASP A 183 7.15 5.42 1.82
CA ASP A 183 6.96 6.78 2.30
C ASP A 183 8.04 7.71 1.74
N PHE A 184 9.30 7.28 1.77
CA PHE A 184 10.40 8.05 1.21
C PHE A 184 10.20 8.34 -0.29
N ILE A 185 9.81 7.33 -1.06
CA ILE A 185 9.55 7.48 -2.50
C ILE A 185 8.34 8.40 -2.73
N GLY A 186 7.25 8.19 -1.98
CA GLY A 186 6.02 8.98 -2.08
C GLY A 186 6.25 10.45 -1.79
N TYR A 187 6.78 10.77 -0.63
CA TYR A 187 7.08 12.16 -0.23
C TYR A 187 8.09 12.85 -1.13
N THR A 188 9.10 12.11 -1.63
CA THR A 188 10.02 12.67 -2.63
C THR A 188 9.26 13.08 -3.90
N GLY A 189 8.32 12.25 -4.35
CA GLY A 189 7.48 12.58 -5.49
C GLY A 189 6.62 13.81 -5.26
N THR A 190 5.99 13.93 -4.11
CA THR A 190 5.19 15.10 -3.73
C THR A 190 6.03 16.37 -3.71
N VAL A 191 7.22 16.33 -3.09
CA VAL A 191 8.14 17.49 -3.08
C VAL A 191 8.52 17.90 -4.49
N VAL A 192 8.81 16.96 -5.38
CA VAL A 192 9.13 17.26 -6.80
C VAL A 192 7.98 17.97 -7.49
N VAL A 193 6.73 17.50 -7.30
CA VAL A 193 5.56 18.12 -7.91
C VAL A 193 5.30 19.51 -7.34
N LEU A 194 5.44 19.71 -6.03
CA LEU A 194 5.26 21.02 -5.39
C LEU A 194 6.31 22.03 -5.85
N VAL A 195 7.58 21.61 -5.94
CA VAL A 195 8.66 22.44 -6.47
C VAL A 195 8.41 22.81 -7.93
N PHE A 196 8.02 21.83 -8.75
CA PHE A 196 7.68 22.08 -10.14
C PHE A 196 6.54 23.11 -10.28
N LYS A 197 5.49 22.97 -9.49
CA LYS A 197 4.37 23.91 -9.46
C LYS A 197 4.83 25.32 -9.09
N GLU A 198 5.66 25.48 -8.09
CA GLU A 198 6.10 26.80 -7.58
C GLU A 198 6.94 27.55 -8.63
N PHE A 199 7.79 26.82 -9.37
CA PHE A 199 8.73 27.46 -10.32
C PHE A 199 8.20 27.61 -11.74
N PHE A 200 7.23 26.79 -12.15
CA PHE A 200 6.87 26.70 -13.59
C PHE A 200 5.46 27.14 -13.92
N ASN A 201 4.55 27.30 -12.97
CA ASN A 201 3.17 27.65 -13.33
C ASN A 201 2.39 28.31 -12.19
N SER A 202 1.80 29.48 -12.49
CA SER A 202 0.98 30.27 -11.58
C SER A 202 -0.54 30.09 -11.74
N ASP A 203 -1.01 29.71 -12.93
CA ASP A 203 -2.45 29.70 -13.25
C ASP A 203 -2.95 28.31 -13.68
N ILE A 204 -3.02 27.39 -12.71
CA ILE A 204 -3.57 26.05 -12.95
C ILE A 204 -5.03 26.00 -12.49
N ASN A 205 -5.93 25.51 -13.36
CA ASN A 205 -7.23 25.02 -12.93
C ASN A 205 -7.03 23.71 -12.15
N TRP A 206 -7.13 23.77 -10.83
CA TRP A 206 -6.82 22.66 -9.94
C TRP A 206 -7.77 21.47 -10.10
N LEU A 207 -9.04 21.72 -10.43
CA LEU A 207 -10.03 20.68 -10.63
C LEU A 207 -9.72 19.87 -11.89
N ASP A 208 -9.50 20.56 -13.01
CA ASP A 208 -9.19 19.90 -14.28
C ASP A 208 -7.85 19.16 -14.21
N PHE A 209 -6.84 19.78 -13.60
CA PHE A 209 -5.54 19.17 -13.41
C PHE A 209 -5.65 17.90 -12.55
N TYR A 210 -6.37 17.97 -11.42
CA TYR A 210 -6.55 16.85 -10.54
C TYR A 210 -7.33 15.71 -11.21
N ASN A 211 -8.42 16.00 -11.91
CA ASN A 211 -9.21 15.01 -12.63
C ASN A 211 -8.39 14.34 -13.74
N LEU A 212 -7.63 15.12 -14.52
CA LEU A 212 -6.77 14.58 -15.56
C LEU A 212 -5.71 13.61 -14.97
N MET A 213 -5.01 14.05 -13.95
CA MET A 213 -3.98 13.24 -13.27
C MET A 213 -4.60 11.99 -12.63
N SER A 214 -5.71 12.12 -11.90
CA SER A 214 -6.41 11.00 -11.27
C SER A 214 -6.93 10.00 -12.30
N GLY A 215 -7.38 10.47 -13.45
CA GLY A 215 -7.81 9.64 -14.57
C GLY A 215 -6.68 8.75 -15.08
N TYR A 216 -5.55 9.33 -15.47
CA TYR A 216 -4.40 8.56 -15.97
C TYR A 216 -3.78 7.67 -14.90
N VAL A 217 -3.56 8.18 -13.69
CA VAL A 217 -3.03 7.40 -12.57
C VAL A 217 -3.96 6.23 -12.24
N GLY A 218 -5.27 6.45 -12.24
CA GLY A 218 -6.26 5.41 -12.01
C GLY A 218 -6.12 4.24 -12.97
N ILE A 219 -5.99 4.50 -14.29
CA ILE A 219 -5.79 3.46 -15.30
C ILE A 219 -4.45 2.76 -15.13
N VAL A 220 -3.36 3.52 -15.06
CA VAL A 220 -1.99 2.97 -14.98
C VAL A 220 -1.82 2.11 -13.73
N CYS A 221 -2.29 2.59 -12.58
CA CYS A 221 -2.20 1.85 -11.32
C CYS A 221 -3.10 0.59 -11.34
N SER A 222 -4.31 0.66 -11.91
CA SER A 222 -5.17 -0.52 -12.04
C SER A 222 -4.50 -1.63 -12.84
N VAL A 223 -3.89 -1.29 -13.98
CA VAL A 223 -3.13 -2.25 -14.79
C VAL A 223 -1.93 -2.79 -14.01
N ALA A 224 -1.17 -1.94 -13.32
CA ALA A 224 -0.01 -2.35 -12.53
C ALA A 224 -0.40 -3.30 -11.40
N PHE A 225 -1.51 -3.04 -10.69
CA PHE A 225 -1.99 -3.93 -9.62
C PHE A 225 -2.52 -5.26 -10.16
N LEU A 226 -3.22 -5.27 -11.29
CA LEU A 226 -3.63 -6.52 -11.95
C LEU A 226 -2.42 -7.36 -12.39
N CYS A 227 -1.43 -6.74 -13.03
CA CYS A 227 -0.19 -7.42 -13.42
C CYS A 227 0.55 -7.97 -12.19
N SER A 228 0.59 -7.19 -11.11
CA SER A 228 1.19 -7.63 -9.84
C SER A 228 0.44 -8.81 -9.22
N ALA A 229 -0.89 -8.81 -9.27
CA ALA A 229 -1.72 -9.91 -8.78
C ALA A 229 -1.44 -11.21 -9.55
N VAL A 230 -1.43 -11.13 -10.89
CA VAL A 230 -1.12 -12.28 -11.75
C VAL A 230 0.28 -12.81 -11.47
N TYR A 231 1.27 -11.93 -11.40
CA TYR A 231 2.66 -12.30 -11.10
C TYR A 231 2.79 -13.02 -9.74
N LEU A 232 2.22 -12.45 -8.67
CA LEU A 232 2.32 -13.01 -7.33
C LEU A 232 1.61 -14.37 -7.21
N VAL A 233 0.44 -14.53 -7.85
CA VAL A 233 -0.27 -15.82 -7.87
C VAL A 233 0.52 -16.88 -8.63
N GLN A 234 1.08 -16.54 -9.79
CA GLN A 234 1.89 -17.47 -10.57
C GLN A 234 3.14 -17.88 -9.80
N ARG A 235 3.80 -16.93 -9.15
CA ARG A 235 5.00 -17.22 -8.35
C ARG A 235 4.67 -18.08 -7.15
N TYR A 236 3.60 -17.79 -6.43
CA TYR A 236 3.14 -18.60 -5.32
C TYR A 236 2.84 -20.05 -5.74
N ARG A 237 2.16 -20.24 -6.88
CA ARG A 237 1.89 -21.57 -7.44
C ARG A 237 3.19 -22.32 -7.78
N LYS A 238 4.14 -21.67 -8.41
CA LYS A 238 5.44 -22.27 -8.75
C LYS A 238 6.22 -22.70 -7.50
N GLU A 239 6.29 -21.85 -6.48
CA GLU A 239 7.00 -22.17 -5.23
C GLU A 239 6.33 -23.35 -4.48
N ASN A 240 5.01 -23.45 -4.52
CA ASN A 240 4.29 -24.59 -3.89
C ASN A 240 4.31 -25.86 -4.73
N ALA A 241 4.34 -25.78 -6.06
CA ALA A 241 4.46 -26.94 -6.95
C ALA A 241 5.84 -27.59 -6.89
N SER A 242 6.89 -26.84 -6.55
CA SER A 242 8.26 -27.35 -6.42
C SER A 242 8.48 -28.24 -5.17
N GLY A 243 7.49 -28.42 -4.31
CA GLY A 243 7.49 -29.28 -3.12
C GLY A 243 8.47 -28.84 -2.03
N PRO A 244 8.46 -29.51 -0.87
CA PRO A 244 9.37 -29.19 0.25
C PRO A 244 10.86 -29.43 -0.10
N LEU A 245 11.18 -30.29 -1.06
CA LEU A 245 12.55 -30.54 -1.56
C LEU A 245 13.08 -29.38 -2.43
N GLY A 246 12.24 -28.76 -3.28
CA GLY A 246 12.64 -27.61 -4.11
C GLY A 246 12.91 -26.34 -3.29
N SER A 247 12.13 -26.12 -2.24
CA SER A 247 12.31 -24.98 -1.33
C SER A 247 13.54 -25.13 -0.43
N SER A 248 13.94 -26.36 -0.10
CA SER A 248 15.16 -26.65 0.67
C SER A 248 16.43 -26.49 -0.17
N LEU A 249 16.41 -26.92 -1.45
CA LEU A 249 17.52 -26.76 -2.38
C LEU A 249 17.77 -25.29 -2.74
N PHE A 250 16.70 -24.47 -2.87
CA PHE A 250 16.84 -23.05 -3.11
C PHE A 250 17.38 -22.30 -1.87
N ARG A 251 17.02 -22.75 -0.67
CA ARG A 251 17.58 -22.27 0.60
C ARG A 251 19.05 -22.71 0.78
N LEU A 252 19.38 -23.96 0.49
CA LEU A 252 20.75 -24.49 0.63
C LEU A 252 21.71 -23.91 -0.42
N ARG A 253 21.27 -23.69 -1.65
CA ARG A 253 22.10 -23.04 -2.70
C ARG A 253 22.43 -21.57 -2.38
N ARG A 254 21.62 -20.93 -1.55
CA ARG A 254 21.82 -19.53 -1.10
C ARG A 254 22.78 -19.45 0.10
N TRP A 255 22.92 -20.53 0.87
CA TRP A 255 23.79 -20.62 2.06
C TRP A 255 25.14 -21.30 1.79
N SER A 256 25.29 -22.03 0.69
CA SER A 256 26.52 -22.75 0.33
C SER A 256 27.47 -21.92 -0.55
N ARG A 257 27.43 -20.59 -0.51
CA ARG A 257 28.54 -19.80 -1.08
C ARG A 257 29.70 -19.81 -0.07
N PRO A 258 30.96 -20.10 -0.53
CA PRO A 258 32.12 -20.21 0.34
C PRO A 258 32.44 -18.86 0.97
N GLY A 259 32.19 -18.71 2.24
CA GLY A 259 32.41 -17.52 3.06
C GLY A 259 31.93 -17.68 4.51
N ASN A 260 31.15 -18.69 4.81
CA ASN A 260 30.59 -18.90 6.16
C ASN A 260 30.93 -20.26 6.79
N SER A 261 32.09 -20.84 6.43
CA SER A 261 32.59 -22.11 7.04
C SER A 261 33.54 -21.88 8.23
N LEU A 262 33.30 -20.87 9.04
CA LEU A 262 34.16 -20.59 10.21
C LEU A 262 33.38 -20.35 11.51
N LEU A 263 32.34 -21.11 11.81
CA LEU A 263 31.74 -21.14 13.16
C LEU A 263 30.92 -22.43 13.42
N LEU A 264 31.45 -23.60 13.10
CA LEU A 264 30.95 -24.88 13.62
C LEU A 264 32.14 -25.82 13.93
N GLU A 265 33.11 -25.34 14.68
CA GLU A 265 34.03 -26.15 15.46
C GLU A 265 34.24 -25.38 16.75
N THR A 266 33.57 -25.81 17.77
CA THR A 266 34.00 -25.98 19.17
C THR A 266 32.77 -26.07 20.10
N GLU A 267 32.70 -27.27 20.69
CA GLU A 267 31.93 -27.70 21.88
C GLU A 267 30.44 -27.90 21.73
#